data_702149d6bd33cc12f8ee01650590c737
#
_entry.id   702149d6bd33cc12f8ee01650590c737
#
_cell.length_a   1.000
_cell.length_b   1.000
_cell.length_c   1.000
_cell.angle_alpha   90.00
_cell.angle_beta   90.00
_cell.angle_gamma   90.00
#
_symmetry.space_group_name_H-M   'P 1'
#
loop_
_entity.id
_entity.type
_entity.pdbx_description
1 polymer ?
#
loop_
_entity_poly.entity_id
_entity_poly.type
_entity_poly.pdbx_seq_one_letter_code
_entity_poly.pdbx_strand_id
1 'polypeptide(L)'
;ELVSCILGQHVTVIEVFPNANSAFLNSFVIMDMVVRLDDGSITNIEIQKVPYDFPAARITCYSADLVLRQFRMLQGMTKKNENDEYMEKLSKKRSYANMKKVHTIIFFEKSSKSLKSHIDKRLYFHVGRIKFNTNIKMKLLQEYHLISLDTFKKYRYSDIIEGRIDSVDFDCDDSQYEIGLTEKMRTDRLKYLSLFCAETPDEINRLVSFFPDL
;
A
#
# COMPACT_ATOMS: atom_id res chain seq x y z
N GLU A 1 8.00 -1.09 9.26
CA GLU A 1 8.82 -0.09 8.56
C GLU A 1 8.51 -0.02 7.06
N LEU A 2 8.49 -1.13 6.28
CA LEU A 2 8.14 -1.13 4.85
C LEU A 2 6.83 -0.40 4.58
N VAL A 3 5.75 -0.71 5.33
CA VAL A 3 4.44 -0.05 5.15
C VAL A 3 4.55 1.46 5.43
N SER A 4 5.29 1.86 6.45
CA SER A 4 5.52 3.28 6.77
C SER A 4 6.17 4.04 5.61
N CYS A 5 7.22 3.47 5.01
CA CYS A 5 7.92 4.16 3.92
C CYS A 5 7.13 4.13 2.59
N ILE A 6 6.23 3.16 2.38
CA ILE A 6 5.31 3.17 1.24
C ILE A 6 4.20 4.21 1.43
N LEU A 7 3.64 4.30 2.64
CA LEU A 7 2.54 5.23 2.94
C LEU A 7 3.01 6.68 3.18
N GLY A 8 4.33 6.89 3.42
CA GLY A 8 4.89 8.19 3.75
C GLY A 8 4.45 8.72 5.11
N GLN A 9 4.15 7.82 6.04
CA GLN A 9 3.76 8.15 7.41
C GLN A 9 4.21 7.06 8.37
N HIS A 10 4.57 7.44 9.60
CA HIS A 10 4.89 6.45 10.62
C HIS A 10 3.65 5.67 11.02
N VAL A 11 3.68 4.37 10.81
CA VAL A 11 2.61 3.45 11.20
C VAL A 11 3.21 2.15 11.75
N THR A 12 2.49 1.53 12.66
CA THR A 12 2.84 0.23 13.22
C THR A 12 1.76 -0.78 12.87
N VAL A 13 2.17 -1.95 12.39
CA VAL A 13 1.25 -3.07 12.20
C VAL A 13 0.90 -3.63 13.57
N ILE A 14 -0.37 -3.51 13.96
CA ILE A 14 -0.88 -4.00 15.24
C ILE A 14 -1.61 -5.34 15.12
N GLU A 15 -2.04 -5.70 13.92
CA GLU A 15 -2.74 -6.96 13.67
C GLU A 15 -2.52 -7.41 12.23
N VAL A 16 -2.30 -8.70 12.04
CA VAL A 16 -2.28 -9.36 10.73
C VAL A 16 -3.52 -10.24 10.67
N PHE A 17 -4.39 -10.01 9.71
CA PHE A 17 -5.57 -10.85 9.52
C PHE A 17 -5.17 -12.15 8.85
N PRO A 18 -5.68 -13.31 9.31
CA PRO A 18 -5.46 -14.58 8.62
C PRO A 18 -5.99 -14.50 7.20
N ASN A 19 -5.32 -15.21 6.28
CA ASN A 19 -5.69 -15.27 4.87
C ASN A 19 -7.20 -15.47 4.71
N ALA A 20 -7.80 -14.63 3.90
CA ALA A 20 -9.22 -14.39 3.84
C ALA A 20 -10.07 -15.50 3.22
N ASN A 21 -9.60 -16.74 3.17
CA ASN A 21 -10.43 -17.92 2.95
C ASN A 21 -11.40 -18.18 4.10
N SER A 22 -11.24 -17.43 5.17
CA SER A 22 -12.06 -17.71 6.33
C SER A 22 -13.36 -16.92 6.23
N ALA A 23 -14.37 -17.57 6.71
CA ALA A 23 -15.66 -17.07 7.10
C ALA A 23 -15.65 -15.76 7.91
N PHE A 24 -14.51 -15.12 8.08
CA PHE A 24 -14.38 -13.82 8.72
C PHE A 24 -14.95 -12.76 7.78
N LEU A 25 -16.23 -12.48 7.96
CA LEU A 25 -16.96 -11.41 7.29
C LEU A 25 -17.41 -11.69 5.84
N ASN A 26 -17.63 -12.95 5.43
CA ASN A 26 -18.18 -13.29 4.11
C ASN A 26 -17.48 -12.58 2.95
N SER A 27 -16.13 -12.57 2.95
CA SER A 27 -15.38 -11.98 1.85
C SER A 27 -15.38 -12.92 0.64
N PHE A 28 -15.64 -12.35 -0.54
CA PHE A 28 -15.54 -13.04 -1.83
C PHE A 28 -14.18 -12.85 -2.50
N VAL A 29 -13.25 -12.13 -1.84
CA VAL A 29 -11.95 -11.75 -2.41
C VAL A 29 -10.83 -12.31 -1.56
N ILE A 30 -9.92 -13.06 -2.20
CA ILE A 30 -8.69 -13.58 -1.58
C ILE A 30 -7.62 -12.51 -1.74
N MET A 31 -6.98 -12.13 -0.64
CA MET A 31 -5.90 -11.16 -0.56
C MET A 31 -4.67 -11.83 0.05
N ASP A 32 -3.45 -11.46 -0.39
CA ASP A 32 -2.23 -12.10 0.09
C ASP A 32 -1.99 -11.79 1.58
N MET A 33 -2.02 -10.52 1.97
CA MET A 33 -1.84 -10.12 3.35
C MET A 33 -2.69 -8.89 3.66
N VAL A 34 -3.49 -8.97 4.70
CA VAL A 34 -4.26 -7.82 5.22
C VAL A 34 -3.80 -7.50 6.63
N VAL A 35 -3.48 -6.24 6.87
CA VAL A 35 -3.00 -5.75 8.17
C VAL A 35 -3.81 -4.57 8.66
N ARG A 36 -3.94 -4.44 9.98
CA ARG A 36 -4.46 -3.23 10.63
C ARG A 36 -3.29 -2.44 11.22
N LEU A 37 -3.33 -1.15 11.02
CA LEU A 37 -2.33 -0.21 11.51
C LEU A 37 -2.80 0.46 12.81
N ASP A 38 -1.87 1.05 13.54
CA ASP A 38 -2.10 1.72 14.82
C ASP A 38 -3.01 2.96 14.71
N ASP A 39 -3.05 3.62 13.55
CA ASP A 39 -3.99 4.71 13.25
C ASP A 39 -5.42 4.21 12.96
N GLY A 40 -5.62 2.89 12.94
CA GLY A 40 -6.89 2.22 12.66
C GLY A 40 -7.17 1.99 11.17
N SER A 41 -6.28 2.39 10.27
CA SER A 41 -6.37 2.08 8.83
C SER A 41 -6.14 0.59 8.57
N ILE A 42 -6.66 0.11 7.43
CA ILE A 42 -6.47 -1.28 6.99
C ILE A 42 -5.71 -1.27 5.66
N THR A 43 -4.73 -2.12 5.55
CA THR A 43 -3.87 -2.22 4.37
C THR A 43 -3.88 -3.64 3.82
N ASN A 44 -4.16 -3.80 2.51
CA ASN A 44 -3.86 -5.01 1.77
C ASN A 44 -2.48 -4.87 1.13
N ILE A 45 -1.67 -5.89 1.26
CA ILE A 45 -0.35 -6.02 0.62
C ILE A 45 -0.40 -7.23 -0.30
N GLU A 46 -0.13 -7.01 -1.58
CA GLU A 46 -0.24 -8.01 -2.64
C GLU A 46 1.05 -8.09 -3.43
N ILE A 47 1.50 -9.30 -3.79
CA ILE A 47 2.66 -9.52 -4.65
C ILE A 47 2.21 -10.20 -5.94
N GLN A 48 2.26 -9.47 -7.04
CA GLN A 48 1.83 -9.94 -8.35
C GLN A 48 3.04 -10.41 -9.18
N LYS A 49 3.16 -11.73 -9.36
CA LYS A 49 4.30 -12.35 -10.08
C LYS A 49 4.13 -12.41 -11.59
N VAL A 50 2.92 -12.54 -12.08
CA VAL A 50 2.64 -12.80 -13.51
C VAL A 50 2.35 -11.52 -14.27
N PRO A 51 2.93 -11.34 -15.48
CA PRO A 51 2.79 -10.11 -16.26
C PRO A 51 1.51 -10.10 -17.11
N TYR A 52 0.37 -10.56 -16.59
CA TYR A 52 -0.89 -10.32 -17.29
C TYR A 52 -1.43 -8.95 -16.87
N ASP A 53 -2.29 -8.38 -17.72
CA ASP A 53 -2.98 -7.16 -17.36
C ASP A 53 -3.81 -7.42 -16.09
N PHE A 54 -3.24 -7.02 -14.96
CA PHE A 54 -3.91 -7.11 -13.66
C PHE A 54 -5.15 -6.21 -13.74
N PRO A 55 -6.37 -6.77 -13.74
CA PRO A 55 -7.54 -5.97 -14.02
C PRO A 55 -7.70 -4.88 -12.96
N ALA A 56 -7.82 -3.62 -13.37
CA ALA A 56 -8.11 -2.50 -12.46
C ALA A 56 -9.37 -2.78 -11.61
N ALA A 57 -10.31 -3.53 -12.17
CA ALA A 57 -11.48 -4.03 -11.45
C ALA A 57 -11.11 -4.88 -10.22
N ARG A 58 -10.06 -5.72 -10.29
CA ARG A 58 -9.60 -6.52 -9.14
C ARG A 58 -9.08 -5.65 -8.02
N ILE A 59 -8.28 -4.62 -8.35
CA ILE A 59 -7.80 -3.63 -7.37
C ILE A 59 -8.97 -2.92 -6.70
N THR A 60 -9.97 -2.56 -7.47
CA THR A 60 -11.19 -1.91 -6.97
C THR A 60 -11.96 -2.85 -6.03
N CYS A 61 -12.10 -4.13 -6.37
CA CYS A 61 -12.75 -5.13 -5.51
C CYS A 61 -12.01 -5.30 -4.18
N TYR A 62 -10.68 -5.37 -4.19
CA TYR A 62 -9.88 -5.43 -2.97
C TYR A 62 -10.14 -4.23 -2.06
N SER A 63 -10.04 -3.04 -2.62
CA SER A 63 -10.26 -1.81 -1.88
C SER A 63 -11.69 -1.69 -1.33
N ALA A 64 -12.70 -2.09 -2.11
CA ALA A 64 -14.10 -2.09 -1.67
C ALA A 64 -14.33 -3.09 -0.52
N ASP A 65 -13.75 -4.29 -0.60
CA ASP A 65 -13.87 -5.30 0.45
C ASP A 65 -13.23 -4.80 1.76
N LEU A 66 -12.06 -4.15 1.70
CA LEU A 66 -11.44 -3.55 2.88
C LEU A 66 -12.32 -2.49 3.55
N VAL A 67 -12.96 -1.63 2.75
CA VAL A 67 -13.91 -0.62 3.26
C VAL A 67 -15.07 -1.31 3.98
N LEU A 68 -15.65 -2.34 3.39
CA LEU A 68 -16.76 -3.10 3.98
C LEU A 68 -16.34 -3.87 5.24
N ARG A 69 -15.14 -4.45 5.26
CA ARG A 69 -14.60 -5.13 6.45
C ARG A 69 -14.46 -4.13 7.61
N GLN A 70 -13.83 -2.98 7.36
CA GLN A 70 -13.68 -1.96 8.39
C GLN A 70 -15.03 -1.50 8.94
N PHE A 71 -16.00 -1.25 8.07
CA PHE A 71 -17.35 -0.86 8.49
C PHE A 71 -18.02 -1.92 9.36
N ARG A 72 -17.95 -3.21 8.96
CA ARG A 72 -18.53 -4.32 9.75
C ARG A 72 -17.85 -4.47 11.11
N MET A 73 -16.52 -4.32 11.18
CA MET A 73 -15.78 -4.37 12.44
C MET A 73 -16.26 -3.26 13.39
N LEU A 74 -16.40 -2.03 12.90
CA LEU A 74 -16.89 -0.90 13.69
C LEU A 74 -18.34 -1.11 14.16
N GLN A 75 -19.20 -1.68 13.29
CA GLN A 75 -20.58 -2.05 13.70
C GLN A 75 -20.60 -3.17 14.73
N GLY A 76 -19.74 -4.17 14.62
CA GLY A 76 -19.65 -5.27 15.61
C GLY A 76 -19.25 -4.79 16.99
N MET A 77 -18.42 -3.74 17.07
CA MET A 77 -18.02 -3.11 18.34
C MET A 77 -19.17 -2.33 18.99
N THR A 78 -20.15 -1.85 18.23
CA THR A 78 -21.24 -1.01 18.72
C THR A 78 -22.52 -1.79 19.04
N LYS A 79 -22.71 -2.99 18.47
CA LYS A 79 -23.97 -3.76 18.58
C LYS A 79 -24.24 -4.43 19.93
N LYS A 80 -23.41 -4.30 20.93
CA LYS A 80 -23.52 -5.11 22.16
C LYS A 80 -24.74 -4.81 23.06
N ASN A 81 -25.56 -3.75 22.81
CA ASN A 81 -26.63 -3.38 23.74
C ASN A 81 -27.88 -2.67 23.15
N GLU A 82 -28.23 -2.79 21.85
CA GLU A 82 -29.24 -1.87 21.31
C GLU A 82 -30.37 -2.58 20.53
N ASN A 83 -31.55 -2.64 21.15
CA ASN A 83 -32.82 -3.11 20.53
C ASN A 83 -33.69 -1.96 19.96
N ASP A 84 -33.16 -0.74 19.82
CA ASP A 84 -33.89 0.45 19.38
C ASP A 84 -33.43 0.90 17.99
N GLU A 85 -34.37 1.11 17.06
CA GLU A 85 -34.09 1.58 15.68
C GLU A 85 -33.33 2.93 15.65
N TYR A 86 -33.62 3.82 16.60
CA TYR A 86 -32.92 5.09 16.73
C TYR A 86 -31.44 4.88 17.09
N MET A 87 -31.18 3.97 18.03
CA MET A 87 -29.85 3.61 18.46
C MET A 87 -29.09 2.91 17.33
N GLU A 88 -29.75 2.08 16.51
CA GLU A 88 -29.14 1.47 15.32
C GLU A 88 -28.70 2.54 14.29
N LYS A 89 -29.54 3.54 14.01
CA LYS A 89 -29.19 4.65 13.12
C LYS A 89 -28.01 5.47 13.67
N LEU A 90 -27.99 5.73 14.97
CA LEU A 90 -26.90 6.46 15.62
C LEU A 90 -25.59 5.65 15.61
N SER A 91 -25.66 4.35 15.83
CA SER A 91 -24.55 3.41 15.74
C SER A 91 -23.94 3.40 14.33
N LYS A 92 -24.77 3.30 13.27
CA LYS A 92 -24.32 3.40 11.89
C LYS A 92 -23.63 4.73 11.58
N LYS A 93 -24.18 5.85 12.03
CA LYS A 93 -23.59 7.18 11.87
C LYS A 93 -22.22 7.28 12.55
N ARG A 94 -22.07 6.74 13.76
CA ARG A 94 -20.80 6.67 14.48
C ARG A 94 -19.78 5.79 13.75
N SER A 95 -20.22 4.65 13.20
CA SER A 95 -19.35 3.77 12.43
C SER A 95 -18.76 4.49 11.21
N TYR A 96 -19.56 5.21 10.41
CA TYR A 96 -19.06 6.00 9.29
C TYR A 96 -18.07 7.09 9.73
N ALA A 97 -18.34 7.78 10.85
CA ALA A 97 -17.46 8.83 11.36
C ALA A 97 -16.09 8.30 11.83
N ASN A 98 -16.02 7.03 12.22
CA ASN A 98 -14.81 6.39 12.72
C ASN A 98 -14.03 5.61 11.64
N MET A 99 -14.55 5.53 10.41
CA MET A 99 -13.84 4.87 9.33
C MET A 99 -12.53 5.59 9.01
N LYS A 100 -11.48 4.81 8.83
CA LYS A 100 -10.14 5.25 8.47
C LYS A 100 -9.84 4.89 7.01
N LYS A 101 -8.72 5.38 6.50
CA LYS A 101 -8.25 5.03 5.15
C LYS A 101 -8.11 3.52 4.99
N VAL A 102 -8.28 3.08 3.76
CA VAL A 102 -7.92 1.74 3.31
C VAL A 102 -6.87 1.87 2.23
N HIS A 103 -5.77 1.15 2.40
CA HIS A 103 -4.65 1.18 1.49
C HIS A 103 -4.55 -0.14 0.75
N THR A 104 -4.33 -0.09 -0.55
CA THR A 104 -4.04 -1.25 -1.38
C THR A 104 -2.64 -1.08 -1.96
N ILE A 105 -1.69 -1.87 -1.45
CA ILE A 105 -0.29 -1.86 -1.87
C ILE A 105 -0.08 -3.09 -2.75
N ILE A 106 0.38 -2.90 -3.99
CA ILE A 106 0.63 -3.98 -4.93
C ILE A 106 2.04 -3.87 -5.48
N PHE A 107 2.84 -4.92 -5.27
CA PHE A 107 4.16 -5.07 -5.86
C PHE A 107 4.05 -5.92 -7.12
N PHE A 108 4.45 -5.36 -8.26
CA PHE A 108 4.49 -6.06 -9.54
C PHE A 108 5.92 -6.52 -9.82
N GLU A 109 6.17 -7.83 -9.74
CA GLU A 109 7.45 -8.41 -10.16
C GLU A 109 7.67 -8.17 -11.66
N LYS A 110 6.59 -8.28 -12.44
CA LYS A 110 6.55 -7.93 -13.86
C LYS A 110 5.35 -7.03 -14.14
N SER A 111 5.63 -5.79 -14.49
CA SER A 111 4.60 -4.78 -14.72
C SER A 111 3.90 -4.95 -16.06
N SER A 112 2.60 -4.69 -16.08
CA SER A 112 1.80 -4.68 -17.30
C SER A 112 2.20 -3.51 -18.24
N LYS A 113 1.76 -3.59 -19.49
CA LYS A 113 1.96 -2.50 -20.47
C LYS A 113 1.30 -1.20 -19.99
N SER A 114 0.15 -1.30 -19.33
CA SER A 114 -0.58 -0.14 -18.79
C SER A 114 0.24 0.62 -17.75
N LEU A 115 0.89 -0.09 -16.82
CA LEU A 115 1.78 0.51 -15.82
C LEU A 115 3.04 1.15 -16.45
N LYS A 116 3.46 0.69 -17.64
CA LYS A 116 4.61 1.22 -18.36
C LYS A 116 4.26 2.30 -19.38
N SER A 117 2.99 2.69 -19.52
CA SER A 117 2.53 3.63 -20.55
C SER A 117 2.73 5.11 -20.21
N HIS A 118 3.19 5.44 -18.99
CA HIS A 118 3.48 6.81 -18.57
C HIS A 118 4.72 7.41 -19.29
N ILE A 119 4.83 8.74 -19.26
CA ILE A 119 5.86 9.50 -20.01
C ILE A 119 7.27 9.15 -19.52
N ASP A 120 7.52 9.19 -18.22
CA ASP A 120 8.82 8.83 -17.65
C ASP A 120 8.88 7.32 -17.37
N LYS A 121 9.67 6.62 -18.16
CA LYS A 121 9.86 5.17 -18.09
C LYS A 121 10.61 4.70 -16.84
N ARG A 122 11.18 5.59 -16.04
CA ARG A 122 11.92 5.28 -14.82
C ARG A 122 11.01 5.26 -13.58
N LEU A 123 9.80 5.83 -13.69
CA LEU A 123 8.85 5.84 -12.58
C LEU A 123 8.40 4.42 -12.25
N TYR A 124 8.61 4.03 -11.03
CA TYR A 124 8.29 2.70 -10.50
C TYR A 124 7.25 2.73 -9.38
N PHE A 125 6.98 3.90 -8.83
CA PHE A 125 6.07 4.08 -7.69
C PHE A 125 4.91 5.00 -8.09
N HIS A 126 3.68 4.47 -7.99
CA HIS A 126 2.49 5.17 -8.44
C HIS A 126 1.46 5.23 -7.31
N VAL A 127 1.02 6.43 -6.97
CA VAL A 127 -0.02 6.65 -5.95
C VAL A 127 -1.32 7.07 -6.60
N GLY A 128 -2.38 6.31 -6.35
CA GLY A 128 -3.73 6.58 -6.84
C GLY A 128 -4.64 7.08 -5.71
N ARG A 129 -5.26 8.24 -5.91
CA ARG A 129 -6.27 8.83 -5.03
C ARG A 129 -7.43 9.35 -5.85
N ILE A 130 -8.62 9.31 -5.28
CA ILE A 130 -9.80 9.88 -5.95
C ILE A 130 -9.78 11.39 -5.76
N LYS A 131 -9.80 12.13 -6.88
CA LYS A 131 -9.89 13.59 -6.91
C LYS A 131 -11.12 14.01 -7.73
N PHE A 132 -11.81 15.05 -7.28
CA PHE A 132 -12.94 15.63 -8.00
C PHE A 132 -12.45 16.73 -8.95
N ASN A 133 -13.01 16.79 -10.16
CA ASN A 133 -12.68 17.80 -11.16
C ASN A 133 -13.07 19.23 -10.76
N THR A 134 -13.94 19.37 -9.76
CA THR A 134 -14.44 20.67 -9.24
C THR A 134 -13.68 21.14 -7.99
N ASN A 135 -12.54 20.56 -7.66
CA ASN A 135 -11.73 20.87 -6.47
C ASN A 135 -12.48 20.71 -5.11
N ILE A 136 -13.57 19.95 -5.09
CA ILE A 136 -14.23 19.58 -3.83
C ILE A 136 -13.23 18.84 -2.94
N LYS A 137 -13.02 19.34 -1.72
CA LYS A 137 -12.10 18.74 -0.72
C LYS A 137 -12.79 17.62 0.07
N MET A 138 -13.27 16.61 -0.63
CA MET A 138 -13.80 15.40 -0.01
C MET A 138 -12.72 14.30 -0.01
N LYS A 139 -12.34 13.86 1.18
CA LYS A 139 -11.35 12.77 1.35
C LYS A 139 -12.08 11.43 1.30
N LEU A 140 -11.99 10.72 0.19
CA LEU A 140 -12.43 9.34 0.11
C LEU A 140 -11.39 8.43 0.77
N LEU A 141 -11.85 7.26 1.24
CA LEU A 141 -11.03 6.42 2.11
C LEU A 141 -9.98 5.61 1.35
N GLN A 142 -10.20 5.37 0.07
CA GLN A 142 -9.39 4.46 -0.75
C GLN A 142 -8.12 5.14 -1.27
N GLU A 143 -6.99 4.47 -1.07
CA GLU A 143 -5.68 4.90 -1.58
C GLU A 143 -4.93 3.68 -2.14
N TYR A 144 -4.30 3.85 -3.29
CA TYR A 144 -3.63 2.80 -4.03
C TYR A 144 -2.14 3.12 -4.17
N HIS A 145 -1.30 2.11 -3.93
CA HIS A 145 0.15 2.22 -4.10
C HIS A 145 0.59 1.06 -5.00
N LEU A 146 0.96 1.39 -6.24
CA LEU A 146 1.37 0.41 -7.23
C LEU A 146 2.87 0.53 -7.45
N ILE A 147 3.62 -0.54 -7.23
CA ILE A 147 5.07 -0.57 -7.25
C ILE A 147 5.55 -1.52 -8.35
N SER A 148 6.22 -0.99 -9.35
CA SER A 148 6.80 -1.73 -10.48
C SER A 148 8.22 -2.20 -10.15
N LEU A 149 8.37 -3.40 -9.56
CA LEU A 149 9.69 -3.93 -9.16
C LEU A 149 10.63 -4.15 -10.34
N ASP A 150 10.13 -4.57 -11.50
CA ASP A 150 10.95 -4.72 -12.72
C ASP A 150 11.49 -3.38 -13.25
N THR A 151 10.71 -2.29 -13.10
CA THR A 151 11.16 -0.94 -13.42
C THR A 151 12.18 -0.45 -12.38
N PHE A 152 11.89 -0.64 -11.09
CA PHE A 152 12.83 -0.34 -10.01
C PHE A 152 14.13 -1.11 -10.20
N LYS A 153 14.08 -2.42 -10.45
CA LYS A 153 15.25 -3.27 -10.67
C LYS A 153 16.11 -2.74 -11.83
N LYS A 154 15.49 -2.34 -12.94
CA LYS A 154 16.20 -1.86 -14.11
C LYS A 154 16.91 -0.52 -13.91
N TYR A 155 16.29 0.43 -13.24
CA TYR A 155 16.74 1.83 -13.23
C TYR A 155 17.33 2.29 -11.90
N ARG A 156 17.06 1.55 -10.80
CA ARG A 156 17.53 1.94 -9.46
C ARG A 156 18.36 0.86 -8.79
N TYR A 157 17.85 -0.33 -8.73
CA TYR A 157 18.55 -1.43 -8.08
C TYR A 157 19.92 -1.71 -8.70
N SER A 158 20.01 -1.70 -10.05
CA SER A 158 21.28 -1.86 -10.76
C SER A 158 22.30 -0.80 -10.36
N ASP A 159 21.86 0.46 -10.22
CA ASP A 159 22.77 1.55 -9.84
C ASP A 159 23.20 1.44 -8.37
N ILE A 160 22.29 1.03 -7.46
CA ILE A 160 22.61 0.77 -6.05
C ILE A 160 23.67 -0.34 -5.95
N ILE A 161 23.45 -1.48 -6.61
CA ILE A 161 24.38 -2.62 -6.57
C ILE A 161 25.73 -2.29 -7.15
N GLU A 162 25.80 -1.40 -8.15
CA GLU A 162 27.04 -0.97 -8.77
C GLU A 162 27.67 0.27 -8.10
N GLY A 163 27.04 0.79 -7.03
CA GLY A 163 27.55 1.94 -6.27
C GLY A 163 27.50 3.26 -7.04
N ARG A 164 26.60 3.38 -8.02
CA ARG A 164 26.46 4.59 -8.86
C ARG A 164 25.46 5.60 -8.32
N ILE A 165 24.66 5.24 -7.32
CA ILE A 165 23.71 6.16 -6.69
C ILE A 165 24.23 6.52 -5.31
N ASP A 166 24.39 7.81 -5.07
CA ASP A 166 24.39 8.34 -3.72
C ASP A 166 22.97 8.20 -3.15
N SER A 167 22.87 7.88 -1.85
CA SER A 167 21.61 7.62 -1.13
C SER A 167 20.55 8.73 -1.24
N VAL A 168 20.88 9.85 -1.87
CA VAL A 168 20.11 11.08 -1.95
C VAL A 168 19.41 11.31 -3.29
N ASP A 169 19.72 10.53 -4.33
CA ASP A 169 19.11 10.69 -5.66
C ASP A 169 17.69 10.06 -5.70
N PHE A 170 16.72 10.83 -5.27
CA PHE A 170 15.32 10.44 -5.15
C PHE A 170 14.53 10.78 -6.41
N ASP A 171 14.24 9.77 -7.20
CA ASP A 171 13.58 9.93 -8.48
C ASP A 171 12.07 9.90 -8.48
N CYS A 172 11.48 9.77 -7.37
CA CYS A 172 10.05 9.96 -7.34
C CYS A 172 9.80 11.44 -7.20
N ASP A 173 9.13 12.04 -8.17
CA ASP A 173 8.55 13.35 -8.02
C ASP A 173 7.43 13.28 -6.96
N ASP A 174 7.85 12.99 -5.73
CA ASP A 174 6.99 12.96 -4.55
C ASP A 174 6.41 14.35 -4.26
N SER A 175 6.94 15.41 -4.92
CA SER A 175 6.50 16.80 -4.76
C SER A 175 5.04 17.01 -5.21
N GLN A 176 4.57 16.21 -6.17
CA GLN A 176 3.17 16.27 -6.61
C GLN A 176 2.19 15.59 -5.66
N TYR A 177 2.66 14.73 -4.74
CA TYR A 177 1.79 13.85 -3.96
C TYR A 177 1.85 14.14 -2.47
N GLU A 178 2.21 15.28 -1.94
CA GLU A 178 2.14 15.61 -0.49
C GLU A 178 2.34 14.38 0.43
N ILE A 179 3.16 13.43 0.01
CA ILE A 179 3.55 12.30 0.85
C ILE A 179 4.62 12.87 1.76
N GLY A 180 4.34 12.95 3.05
CA GLY A 180 5.26 13.48 4.06
C GLY A 180 6.48 12.59 4.29
N LEU A 181 7.15 12.16 3.20
CA LEU A 181 8.32 11.30 3.26
C LEU A 181 9.50 12.06 3.82
N THR A 182 9.99 11.59 4.96
CA THR A 182 11.29 11.99 5.48
C THR A 182 12.41 11.36 4.63
N GLU A 183 13.60 11.92 4.68
CA GLU A 183 14.80 11.36 4.03
C GLU A 183 15.02 9.89 4.47
N LYS A 184 14.88 9.61 5.76
CA LYS A 184 14.96 8.25 6.28
C LYS A 184 13.94 7.31 5.63
N MET A 185 12.68 7.72 5.50
CA MET A 185 11.64 6.89 4.86
C MET A 185 11.95 6.62 3.38
N ARG A 186 12.56 7.57 2.68
CA ARG A 186 13.00 7.38 1.30
C ARG A 186 14.11 6.34 1.23
N THR A 187 15.12 6.46 2.06
CA THR A 187 16.21 5.49 2.17
C THR A 187 15.69 4.11 2.55
N ASP A 188 14.79 4.01 3.53
CA ASP A 188 14.16 2.75 3.93
C ASP A 188 13.35 2.14 2.78
N ARG A 189 12.66 2.95 1.97
CA ARG A 189 11.95 2.46 0.78
C ARG A 189 12.92 1.83 -0.21
N LEU A 190 14.02 2.50 -0.55
CA LEU A 190 15.06 1.96 -1.43
C LEU A 190 15.62 0.66 -0.89
N LYS A 191 15.96 0.62 0.39
CA LYS A 191 16.47 -0.55 1.10
C LYS A 191 15.53 -1.75 0.97
N TYR A 192 14.25 -1.61 1.32
CA TYR A 192 13.29 -2.71 1.26
C TYR A 192 12.95 -3.13 -0.16
N LEU A 193 12.82 -2.21 -1.10
CA LEU A 193 12.60 -2.56 -2.52
C LEU A 193 13.81 -3.28 -3.11
N SER A 194 15.02 -2.91 -2.71
CA SER A 194 16.24 -3.60 -3.12
C SER A 194 16.29 -5.04 -2.62
N LEU A 195 15.85 -5.29 -1.38
CA LEU A 195 15.73 -6.66 -0.85
C LEU A 195 14.75 -7.52 -1.67
N PHE A 196 13.63 -6.96 -2.12
CA PHE A 196 12.70 -7.69 -3.00
C PHE A 196 13.30 -8.01 -4.38
N CYS A 197 14.33 -7.27 -4.81
CA CYS A 197 14.98 -7.46 -6.09
C CYS A 197 16.23 -8.35 -6.04
N ALA A 198 16.78 -8.60 -4.86
CA ALA A 198 17.99 -9.42 -4.68
C ALA A 198 17.69 -10.89 -5.00
N GLU A 199 18.51 -11.50 -5.86
CA GLU A 199 18.35 -12.89 -6.32
C GLU A 199 19.50 -13.79 -5.83
N THR A 200 20.63 -13.20 -5.42
CA THR A 200 21.82 -13.94 -5.03
C THR A 200 22.36 -13.49 -3.66
N PRO A 201 23.06 -14.40 -2.93
CA PRO A 201 23.74 -14.02 -1.69
C PRO A 201 24.75 -12.89 -1.86
N ASP A 202 25.43 -12.81 -3.01
CA ASP A 202 26.41 -11.75 -3.28
C ASP A 202 25.72 -10.38 -3.41
N GLU A 203 24.54 -10.32 -4.02
CA GLU A 203 23.73 -9.09 -4.08
C GLU A 203 23.30 -8.67 -2.67
N ILE A 204 22.87 -9.61 -1.83
CA ILE A 204 22.51 -9.31 -0.44
C ILE A 204 23.72 -8.76 0.33
N ASN A 205 24.90 -9.34 0.18
CA ASN A 205 26.12 -8.84 0.82
C ASN A 205 26.46 -7.41 0.37
N ARG A 206 26.25 -7.08 -0.91
CA ARG A 206 26.43 -5.71 -1.42
C ARG A 206 25.41 -4.76 -0.82
N LEU A 207 24.13 -5.18 -0.71
CA LEU A 207 23.09 -4.37 -0.07
C LEU A 207 23.42 -4.08 1.40
N VAL A 208 23.92 -5.07 2.16
CA VAL A 208 24.36 -4.86 3.55
C VAL A 208 25.51 -3.86 3.62
N SER A 209 26.43 -3.87 2.64
CA SER A 209 27.50 -2.88 2.57
C SER A 209 26.98 -1.46 2.27
N PHE A 210 25.92 -1.33 1.48
CA PHE A 210 25.29 -0.06 1.14
C PHE A 210 24.32 0.44 2.22
N PHE A 211 23.61 -0.47 2.86
CA PHE A 211 22.66 -0.23 3.95
C PHE A 211 23.11 -0.98 5.22
N PRO A 212 24.01 -0.41 6.04
CA PRO A 212 24.59 -1.13 7.18
C PRO A 212 23.61 -1.53 8.27
N ASP A 213 22.39 -1.01 8.24
CA ASP A 213 21.30 -1.32 9.16
C ASP A 213 20.35 -2.44 8.64
N LEU A 214 20.71 -3.08 7.51
CA LEU A 214 20.14 -4.35 7.07
C LEU A 214 20.70 -5.49 7.88
#